data_7277d546c79d381f0e08a4d93b681cd8
#
_entry.id   7277d546c79d381f0e08a4d93b681cd8
#
_cell.length_a   1.000
_cell.length_b   1.000
_cell.length_c   1.000
_cell.angle_alpha   90.00
_cell.angle_beta   90.00
_cell.angle_gamma   90.00
#
_symmetry.space_group_name_H-M   'P 1'
#
loop_
_entity.id
_entity.type
_entity.pdbx_description
1 polymer ?
#
loop_
_entity_poly.entity_id
_entity_poly.type
_entity_poly.pdbx_seq_one_letter_code
_entity_poly.pdbx_strand_id
1 'polypeptide(L)'
;MTALSDIYVPLHRIIPFSNVEGQGNRTSIFLQGCKLNCLYCHNPETIPRYAEGAHQVSLQYLYEQVMDAVPFIRGVTVSGGEPTIHHKKLVPLFQKLREEGLTCYLDSSGFFEFEAIRPLIDVTDKFLFDLKGEGLGLQRLCFDRQNRQGIVPQNIIPTHQHIKQENLDRNLKNLAQLLPLNKVEEVRLVYVANFFDAEKLVEKVSALLKDYPDVLFKIIRMHIKGARD
;
A
#
# COMPACT_ATOMS: atom_id res chain seq x y z
N MET A 1 -5.07 21.20 17.53
CA MET A 1 -4.62 20.25 16.48
C MET A 1 -3.12 20.42 16.34
N THR A 2 -2.36 19.33 16.25
CA THR A 2 -0.91 19.37 16.00
C THR A 2 -0.69 19.91 14.57
N ALA A 3 0.23 20.86 14.39
CA ALA A 3 0.51 21.42 13.08
C ALA A 3 1.16 20.35 12.16
N LEU A 4 0.93 20.46 10.83
CA LEU A 4 1.56 19.55 9.87
C LEU A 4 3.08 19.61 9.90
N SER A 5 3.66 20.76 10.28
CA SER A 5 5.10 20.97 10.48
C SER A 5 5.71 20.09 11.58
N ASP A 6 4.90 19.66 12.57
CA ASP A 6 5.38 18.95 13.75
C ASP A 6 5.24 17.42 13.63
N ILE A 7 4.62 16.94 12.55
CA ILE A 7 4.40 15.52 12.29
C ILE A 7 5.33 15.07 11.17
N TYR A 8 6.18 14.08 11.45
CA TYR A 8 7.19 13.59 10.51
C TYR A 8 6.91 12.16 10.08
N VAL A 9 7.16 11.87 8.80
CA VAL A 9 7.11 10.54 8.20
C VAL A 9 8.40 10.25 7.44
N PRO A 10 8.81 8.97 7.35
CA PRO A 10 9.97 8.59 6.56
C PRO A 10 9.58 8.54 5.07
N LEU A 11 10.07 9.47 4.30
CA LEU A 11 9.89 9.57 2.85
C LEU A 11 10.99 8.80 2.13
N HIS A 12 10.61 7.99 1.14
CA HIS A 12 11.52 7.40 0.17
C HIS A 12 11.66 8.28 -1.07
N ARG A 13 10.53 8.57 -1.74
CA ARG A 13 10.50 9.45 -2.93
C ARG A 13 9.12 10.04 -3.18
N ILE A 14 9.08 11.07 -4.00
CA ILE A 14 7.85 11.66 -4.56
C ILE A 14 7.94 11.61 -6.08
N ILE A 15 6.86 11.25 -6.74
CA ILE A 15 6.66 11.41 -8.18
C ILE A 15 5.56 12.45 -8.34
N PRO A 16 5.89 13.68 -8.77
CA PRO A 16 4.93 14.79 -8.83
C PRO A 16 3.75 14.51 -9.76
N PHE A 17 4.00 13.78 -10.85
CA PHE A 17 2.99 13.46 -11.86
C PHE A 17 3.05 11.97 -12.21
N SER A 18 2.01 11.23 -11.82
CA SER A 18 1.86 9.80 -12.10
C SER A 18 0.45 9.52 -12.61
N ASN A 19 0.34 8.71 -13.64
CA ASN A 19 -0.92 8.22 -14.20
C ASN A 19 -1.12 6.70 -13.98
N VAL A 20 -0.25 6.08 -13.19
CA VAL A 20 -0.29 4.62 -12.93
C VAL A 20 -0.76 4.29 -11.52
N GLU A 21 -0.76 5.27 -10.62
CA GLU A 21 -1.13 5.09 -9.21
C GLU A 21 -2.58 5.58 -8.95
N GLY A 22 -3.54 5.00 -9.68
CA GLY A 22 -4.97 5.34 -9.60
C GLY A 22 -5.46 6.21 -10.73
N GLN A 23 -6.74 6.58 -10.67
CA GLN A 23 -7.40 7.31 -11.74
C GLN A 23 -6.93 8.77 -11.82
N GLY A 24 -6.64 9.21 -13.03
CA GLY A 24 -6.18 10.57 -13.34
C GLY A 24 -4.70 10.79 -13.04
N ASN A 25 -4.24 12.02 -13.27
CA ASN A 25 -2.88 12.41 -12.92
C ASN A 25 -2.80 12.71 -11.42
N ARG A 26 -1.82 12.13 -10.72
CA ARG A 26 -1.71 12.18 -9.26
C ARG A 26 -0.27 12.40 -8.82
N THR A 27 -0.08 13.05 -7.68
CA THR A 27 1.22 13.01 -7.01
C THR A 27 1.33 11.69 -6.25
N SER A 28 2.36 10.89 -6.51
CA SER A 28 2.61 9.63 -5.79
C SER A 28 3.70 9.83 -4.75
N ILE A 29 3.37 9.55 -3.48
CA ILE A 29 4.27 9.66 -2.33
C ILE A 29 4.61 8.25 -1.87
N PHE A 30 5.90 7.89 -1.89
CA PHE A 30 6.39 6.59 -1.47
C PHE A 30 7.04 6.71 -0.09
N LEU A 31 6.38 6.11 0.92
CA LEU A 31 6.88 6.10 2.29
C LEU A 31 7.77 4.89 2.56
N GLN A 32 8.64 5.01 3.55
CA GLN A 32 9.53 3.96 4.01
C GLN A 32 8.87 3.10 5.08
N GLY A 33 9.17 1.80 5.05
CA GLY A 33 8.74 0.79 6.00
C GLY A 33 7.61 -0.10 5.48
N CYS A 34 7.81 -1.41 5.57
CA CYS A 34 6.79 -2.42 5.24
C CYS A 34 6.85 -3.57 6.24
N LYS A 35 5.70 -4.15 6.57
CA LYS A 35 5.62 -5.37 7.39
C LYS A 35 5.80 -6.64 6.56
N LEU A 36 5.63 -6.54 5.24
CA LEU A 36 5.78 -7.65 4.32
C LEU A 36 7.19 -7.70 3.76
N ASN A 37 7.55 -8.86 3.23
CA ASN A 37 8.82 -9.13 2.56
C ASN A 37 8.58 -9.88 1.25
N CYS A 38 7.72 -9.31 0.40
CA CYS A 38 7.29 -9.96 -0.83
C CYS A 38 8.47 -10.31 -1.75
N LEU A 39 8.50 -11.54 -2.24
CA LEU A 39 9.52 -12.03 -3.17
C LEU A 39 9.59 -11.17 -4.45
N TYR A 40 8.44 -10.71 -4.94
CA TYR A 40 8.29 -9.90 -6.14
C TYR A 40 8.23 -8.39 -5.89
N CYS A 41 8.69 -7.93 -4.73
CA CYS A 41 8.62 -6.49 -4.41
C CYS A 41 9.43 -5.67 -5.43
N HIS A 42 8.78 -4.67 -6.06
CA HIS A 42 9.43 -3.77 -7.03
C HIS A 42 10.12 -2.57 -6.36
N ASN A 43 9.86 -2.33 -5.08
CA ASN A 43 10.52 -1.30 -4.28
C ASN A 43 11.10 -1.93 -3.00
N PRO A 44 11.99 -2.93 -3.09
CA PRO A 44 12.48 -3.66 -1.91
C PRO A 44 13.25 -2.76 -0.93
N GLU A 45 13.82 -1.66 -1.43
CA GLU A 45 14.49 -0.63 -0.66
C GLU A 45 13.55 0.11 0.30
N THR A 46 12.23 0.07 0.06
CA THR A 46 11.23 0.67 0.95
C THR A 46 10.81 -0.24 2.11
N ILE A 47 11.23 -1.51 2.12
CA ILE A 47 10.82 -2.47 3.16
C ILE A 47 11.40 -2.12 4.54
N PRO A 48 12.70 -1.78 4.69
CA PRO A 48 13.26 -1.40 5.97
C PRO A 48 12.60 -0.14 6.52
N ARG A 49 12.41 -0.09 7.86
CA ARG A 49 11.94 1.14 8.51
C ARG A 49 12.95 2.27 8.45
N TYR A 50 14.22 1.91 8.44
CA TYR A 50 15.36 2.81 8.38
C TYR A 50 16.27 2.31 7.26
N ALA A 51 16.40 3.11 6.22
CA ALA A 51 17.28 2.82 5.09
C ALA A 51 18.13 4.05 4.80
N GLU A 52 19.30 3.82 4.26
CA GLU A 52 20.11 4.87 3.66
C GLU A 52 19.31 5.48 2.50
N GLY A 53 19.15 6.81 2.52
CA GLY A 53 18.30 7.53 1.55
C GLY A 53 16.84 7.77 1.99
N ALA A 54 16.37 7.18 3.09
CA ALA A 54 15.08 7.56 3.65
C ALA A 54 15.22 8.83 4.50
N HIS A 55 14.44 9.84 4.19
CA HIS A 55 14.48 11.13 4.89
C HIS A 55 13.24 11.33 5.74
N GLN A 56 13.43 11.80 6.98
CA GLN A 56 12.32 12.26 7.80
C GLN A 56 11.87 13.63 7.30
N VAL A 57 10.65 13.70 6.78
CA VAL A 57 10.05 14.95 6.29
C VAL A 57 8.79 15.28 7.07
N SER A 58 8.50 16.56 7.24
CA SER A 58 7.24 16.98 7.85
C SER A 58 6.06 16.76 6.90
N LEU A 59 4.85 16.61 7.44
CA LEU A 59 3.65 16.58 6.60
C LEU A 59 3.42 17.90 5.88
N GLN A 60 3.91 19.01 6.45
CA GLN A 60 3.88 20.32 5.79
C GLN A 60 4.68 20.28 4.47
N TYR A 61 5.89 19.71 4.50
CA TYR A 61 6.68 19.52 3.30
C TYR A 61 5.93 18.67 2.24
N LEU A 62 5.32 17.54 2.65
CA LEU A 62 4.55 16.73 1.71
C LEU A 62 3.35 17.48 1.12
N TYR A 63 2.65 18.26 1.94
CA TYR A 63 1.55 19.10 1.49
C TYR A 63 2.02 20.10 0.43
N GLU A 64 3.11 20.81 0.68
CA GLU A 64 3.70 21.79 -0.26
C GLU A 64 4.08 21.13 -1.58
N GLN A 65 4.75 19.96 -1.54
CA GLN A 65 5.11 19.21 -2.75
C GLN A 65 3.89 18.77 -3.57
N VAL A 66 2.77 18.45 -2.92
CA VAL A 66 1.52 18.15 -3.62
C VAL A 66 0.91 19.41 -4.22
N MET A 67 0.90 20.51 -3.46
CA MET A 67 0.31 21.79 -3.92
C MET A 67 1.08 22.39 -5.09
N ASP A 68 2.40 22.20 -5.17
CA ASP A 68 3.23 22.62 -6.31
C ASP A 68 2.80 21.93 -7.63
N ALA A 69 2.14 20.78 -7.57
CA ALA A 69 1.64 20.06 -8.73
C ALA A 69 0.21 20.49 -9.16
N VAL A 70 -0.49 21.29 -8.36
CA VAL A 70 -1.82 21.83 -8.71
C VAL A 70 -1.64 22.96 -9.75
N PRO A 71 -2.50 23.06 -10.81
CA PRO A 71 -3.76 22.32 -11.02
C PRO A 71 -3.63 21.05 -11.88
N PHE A 72 -2.44 20.54 -12.12
CA PHE A 72 -2.19 19.45 -13.07
C PHE A 72 -2.52 18.05 -12.53
N ILE A 73 -2.92 17.94 -11.27
CA ILE A 73 -3.27 16.69 -10.61
C ILE A 73 -4.71 16.68 -10.11
N ARG A 74 -5.29 15.49 -9.97
CA ARG A 74 -6.61 15.27 -9.34
C ARG A 74 -6.51 14.90 -7.87
N GLY A 75 -5.32 14.52 -7.41
CA GLY A 75 -5.13 14.09 -6.03
C GLY A 75 -3.77 13.48 -5.77
N VAL A 76 -3.68 12.84 -4.63
CA VAL A 76 -2.48 12.16 -4.15
C VAL A 76 -2.72 10.67 -3.98
N THR A 77 -1.69 9.87 -4.24
CA THR A 77 -1.66 8.46 -3.85
C THR A 77 -0.47 8.23 -2.92
N VAL A 78 -0.71 7.72 -1.74
CA VAL A 78 0.37 7.33 -0.81
C VAL A 78 0.59 5.83 -0.91
N SER A 79 1.82 5.46 -1.20
CA SER A 79 2.34 4.11 -1.46
C SER A 79 3.69 3.92 -0.77
N GLY A 80 4.59 3.12 -1.34
CA GLY A 80 5.97 2.93 -0.89
C GLY A 80 6.18 1.53 -0.35
N GLY A 81 6.50 1.41 0.95
CA GLY A 81 6.45 0.16 1.67
C GLY A 81 5.00 -0.24 1.94
N GLU A 82 4.50 0.05 3.14
CA GLU A 82 3.08 -0.11 3.49
C GLU A 82 2.59 1.17 4.19
N PRO A 83 1.83 2.04 3.53
CA PRO A 83 1.45 3.34 4.09
C PRO A 83 0.59 3.24 5.34
N THR A 84 -0.16 2.15 5.51
CA THR A 84 -1.04 1.96 6.67
C THR A 84 -0.28 1.82 8.00
N ILE A 85 1.01 1.54 7.98
CA ILE A 85 1.84 1.57 9.21
C ILE A 85 2.01 3.00 9.77
N HIS A 86 1.77 4.01 8.94
CA HIS A 86 1.82 5.43 9.27
C HIS A 86 0.43 6.06 9.46
N HIS A 87 -0.63 5.24 9.59
CA HIS A 87 -2.04 5.65 9.54
C HIS A 87 -2.36 6.89 10.40
N LYS A 88 -1.91 6.94 11.66
CA LYS A 88 -2.20 8.07 12.55
C LYS A 88 -1.63 9.40 12.04
N LYS A 89 -0.48 9.33 11.38
CA LYS A 89 0.21 10.50 10.85
C LYS A 89 -0.43 10.98 9.53
N LEU A 90 -0.93 10.06 8.69
CA LEU A 90 -1.51 10.40 7.40
C LEU A 90 -2.90 11.07 7.48
N VAL A 91 -3.64 10.85 8.58
CA VAL A 91 -4.99 11.43 8.74
C VAL A 91 -4.98 12.96 8.55
N PRO A 92 -4.19 13.77 9.27
CA PRO A 92 -4.21 15.23 9.10
C PRO A 92 -3.76 15.69 7.71
N LEU A 93 -2.84 14.97 7.06
CA LEU A 93 -2.45 15.28 5.69
C LEU A 93 -3.62 15.08 4.71
N PHE A 94 -4.31 13.95 4.79
CA PHE A 94 -5.44 13.65 3.92
C PHE A 94 -6.61 14.60 4.16
N GLN A 95 -6.89 14.94 5.42
CA GLN A 95 -7.90 15.95 5.74
C GLN A 95 -7.58 17.27 5.04
N LYS A 96 -6.33 17.75 5.18
CA LYS A 96 -5.90 19.02 4.59
C LYS A 96 -5.97 19.01 3.06
N LEU A 97 -5.49 17.95 2.41
CA LEU A 97 -5.53 17.83 0.95
C LEU A 97 -6.98 17.76 0.41
N ARG A 98 -7.89 17.12 1.14
CA ARG A 98 -9.32 17.07 0.77
C ARG A 98 -10.00 18.43 0.91
N GLU A 99 -9.60 19.26 1.88
CA GLU A 99 -10.04 20.66 1.98
C GLU A 99 -9.66 21.49 0.74
N GLU A 100 -8.53 21.14 0.09
CA GLU A 100 -8.09 21.76 -1.18
C GLU A 100 -8.79 21.13 -2.42
N GLY A 101 -9.75 20.23 -2.22
CA GLY A 101 -10.49 19.57 -3.31
C GLY A 101 -9.74 18.41 -3.97
N LEU A 102 -8.63 17.94 -3.40
CA LEU A 102 -7.86 16.82 -3.92
C LEU A 102 -8.37 15.48 -3.37
N THR A 103 -8.39 14.45 -4.21
CA THR A 103 -8.70 13.09 -3.77
C THR A 103 -7.47 12.39 -3.19
N CYS A 104 -7.65 11.62 -2.11
CA CYS A 104 -6.59 10.92 -1.40
C CYS A 104 -6.75 9.41 -1.55
N TYR A 105 -5.77 8.76 -2.18
CA TYR A 105 -5.73 7.32 -2.39
C TYR A 105 -4.64 6.66 -1.55
N LEU A 106 -4.88 5.41 -1.17
CA LEU A 106 -3.89 4.54 -0.52
C LEU A 106 -3.62 3.31 -1.39
N ASP A 107 -2.35 3.05 -1.65
CA ASP A 107 -1.88 1.82 -2.26
C ASP A 107 -1.41 0.87 -1.14
N SER A 108 -2.19 -0.18 -0.87
CA SER A 108 -1.99 -1.02 0.31
C SER A 108 -2.12 -2.51 0.01
N SER A 109 -1.31 -3.29 0.71
CA SER A 109 -1.38 -4.76 0.71
C SER A 109 -2.63 -5.34 1.41
N GLY A 110 -3.40 -4.53 2.10
CA GLY A 110 -4.54 -4.97 2.88
C GLY A 110 -4.21 -5.66 4.21
N PHE A 111 -2.93 -5.74 4.60
CA PHE A 111 -2.50 -6.36 5.88
C PHE A 111 -2.43 -5.36 7.03
N PHE A 112 -3.58 -4.85 7.44
CA PHE A 112 -3.73 -3.93 8.55
C PHE A 112 -4.85 -4.38 9.51
N GLU A 113 -4.84 -3.83 10.72
CA GLU A 113 -5.96 -3.95 11.64
C GLU A 113 -7.03 -2.92 11.27
N PHE A 114 -8.19 -3.37 10.82
CA PHE A 114 -9.23 -2.52 10.23
C PHE A 114 -9.65 -1.38 11.16
N GLU A 115 -10.00 -1.70 12.39
CA GLU A 115 -10.44 -0.69 13.36
C GLU A 115 -9.32 0.27 13.79
N ALA A 116 -8.07 -0.19 13.81
CA ALA A 116 -6.93 0.67 14.14
C ALA A 116 -6.67 1.76 13.09
N ILE A 117 -6.94 1.46 11.81
CA ILE A 117 -6.78 2.43 10.73
C ILE A 117 -8.08 3.12 10.32
N ARG A 118 -9.19 2.87 11.02
CA ARG A 118 -10.51 3.42 10.69
C ARG A 118 -10.48 4.95 10.47
N PRO A 119 -9.80 5.77 11.29
CA PRO A 119 -9.70 7.21 11.03
C PRO A 119 -9.03 7.56 9.70
N LEU A 120 -8.07 6.72 9.23
CA LEU A 120 -7.46 6.92 7.92
C LEU A 120 -8.40 6.46 6.79
N ILE A 121 -9.14 5.35 6.97
CA ILE A 121 -10.15 4.89 6.01
C ILE A 121 -11.20 5.99 5.77
N ASP A 122 -11.65 6.66 6.82
CA ASP A 122 -12.70 7.69 6.74
C ASP A 122 -12.28 8.88 5.85
N VAL A 123 -11.00 9.26 5.89
CA VAL A 123 -10.44 10.37 5.09
C VAL A 123 -9.82 9.92 3.77
N THR A 124 -9.74 8.63 3.51
CA THR A 124 -9.28 8.06 2.23
C THR A 124 -10.45 7.98 1.26
N ASP A 125 -10.26 8.42 0.03
CA ASP A 125 -11.29 8.31 -1.00
C ASP A 125 -11.32 6.91 -1.60
N LYS A 126 -10.17 6.36 -2.01
CA LYS A 126 -10.07 5.01 -2.58
C LYS A 126 -8.78 4.29 -2.18
N PHE A 127 -8.85 2.98 -2.17
CA PHE A 127 -7.72 2.08 -2.07
C PHE A 127 -7.39 1.47 -3.43
N LEU A 128 -6.12 1.45 -3.77
CA LEU A 128 -5.52 0.54 -4.73
C LEU A 128 -5.12 -0.69 -3.90
N PHE A 129 -5.88 -1.76 -4.03
CA PHE A 129 -5.79 -2.88 -3.12
C PHE A 129 -4.94 -4.01 -3.71
N ASP A 130 -3.74 -4.19 -3.18
CA ASP A 130 -2.81 -5.23 -3.61
C ASP A 130 -3.08 -6.56 -2.89
N LEU A 131 -3.87 -7.41 -3.50
CA LEU A 131 -4.09 -8.77 -3.01
C LEU A 131 -2.83 -9.62 -3.25
N LYS A 132 -2.22 -10.10 -2.18
CA LYS A 132 -0.89 -10.75 -2.25
C LYS A 132 -0.95 -12.28 -2.35
N GLY A 133 -2.15 -12.88 -2.33
CA GLY A 133 -2.34 -14.32 -2.37
C GLY A 133 -3.16 -14.84 -1.17
N GLU A 134 -3.15 -16.14 -0.95
CA GLU A 134 -3.83 -16.79 0.18
C GLU A 134 -3.01 -17.94 0.79
N GLY A 135 -3.37 -18.32 2.04
CA GLY A 135 -2.89 -19.51 2.73
C GLY A 135 -1.36 -19.58 2.90
N LEU A 136 -0.83 -20.81 2.92
CA LEU A 136 0.60 -21.05 3.09
C LEU A 136 1.45 -20.50 1.93
N GLY A 137 0.89 -20.41 0.73
CA GLY A 137 1.56 -19.80 -0.43
C GLY A 137 1.83 -18.32 -0.20
N LEU A 138 0.85 -17.60 0.30
CA LEU A 138 1.01 -16.21 0.70
C LEU A 138 2.09 -16.06 1.79
N GLN A 139 2.10 -16.97 2.78
CA GLN A 139 3.11 -16.94 3.83
C GLN A 139 4.52 -17.04 3.26
N ARG A 140 4.77 -18.02 2.38
CA ARG A 140 6.07 -18.18 1.70
C ARG A 140 6.41 -16.99 0.82
N LEU A 141 5.43 -16.46 0.09
CA LEU A 141 5.62 -15.40 -0.88
C LEU A 141 5.94 -14.04 -0.23
N CYS A 142 5.29 -13.70 0.90
CA CYS A 142 5.33 -12.37 1.47
C CYS A 142 5.90 -12.29 2.89
N PHE A 143 6.09 -13.43 3.58
CA PHE A 143 6.50 -13.44 4.98
C PHE A 143 7.75 -14.27 5.26
N ASP A 144 8.26 -15.00 4.26
CA ASP A 144 9.45 -15.82 4.44
C ASP A 144 10.70 -14.94 4.63
N ARG A 145 11.50 -15.29 5.65
CA ARG A 145 12.78 -14.64 5.93
C ARG A 145 13.82 -14.92 4.84
N GLN A 146 13.74 -16.07 4.19
CA GLN A 146 14.69 -16.48 3.15
C GLN A 146 14.59 -15.61 1.90
N ASN A 147 13.44 -14.94 1.69
CA ASN A 147 13.27 -13.97 0.60
C ASN A 147 14.15 -12.71 0.74
N ARG A 148 15.06 -12.67 1.70
CA ARG A 148 15.84 -11.48 2.10
C ARG A 148 17.32 -11.52 1.70
N GLN A 149 17.78 -12.57 1.06
CA GLN A 149 19.18 -12.68 0.72
C GLN A 149 19.56 -11.59 -0.29
N GLY A 150 20.46 -10.70 0.12
CA GLY A 150 21.19 -9.79 -0.74
C GLY A 150 20.82 -8.29 -0.67
N ILE A 151 19.64 -7.88 -0.18
CA ILE A 151 19.17 -6.50 -0.37
C ILE A 151 19.15 -5.67 0.93
N VAL A 152 19.00 -6.29 2.10
CA VAL A 152 18.86 -5.55 3.36
C VAL A 152 19.72 -6.17 4.46
N PRO A 153 20.48 -5.37 5.25
CA PRO A 153 21.18 -5.86 6.42
C PRO A 153 20.24 -6.55 7.40
N GLN A 154 20.58 -7.74 7.84
CA GLN A 154 19.73 -8.62 8.68
C GLN A 154 19.27 -7.96 10.01
N ASN A 155 20.02 -6.98 10.52
CA ASN A 155 19.75 -6.26 11.75
C ASN A 155 18.71 -5.13 11.63
N ILE A 156 18.32 -4.75 10.40
CA ILE A 156 17.39 -3.63 10.16
C ILE A 156 15.96 -4.11 9.93
N ILE A 157 15.78 -5.41 9.77
CA ILE A 157 14.49 -5.99 9.42
C ILE A 157 13.70 -6.27 10.70
N PRO A 158 12.45 -5.78 10.82
CA PRO A 158 11.58 -6.20 11.91
C PRO A 158 11.54 -7.73 11.97
N THR A 159 11.68 -8.29 13.17
CA THR A 159 11.44 -9.71 13.40
C THR A 159 10.01 -10.00 12.96
N HIS A 160 9.83 -10.54 11.75
CA HIS A 160 8.51 -10.96 11.33
C HIS A 160 8.11 -12.13 12.21
N GLN A 161 7.16 -11.86 13.06
CA GLN A 161 6.39 -12.91 13.69
C GLN A 161 5.79 -13.73 12.56
N HIS A 162 5.89 -15.06 12.65
CA HIS A 162 5.08 -15.93 11.79
C HIS A 162 3.65 -15.41 11.88
N ILE A 163 3.06 -15.03 10.74
CA ILE A 163 1.64 -14.70 10.74
C ILE A 163 0.94 -15.98 11.19
N LYS A 164 0.17 -15.85 12.24
CA LYS A 164 -0.71 -16.92 12.70
C LYS A 164 -1.62 -17.29 11.53
N GLN A 165 -1.89 -18.56 11.37
CA GLN A 165 -2.73 -19.08 10.26
C GLN A 165 -4.09 -18.36 10.18
N GLU A 166 -4.65 -17.96 11.32
CA GLU A 166 -5.89 -17.18 11.44
C GLU A 166 -5.85 -15.78 10.78
N ASN A 167 -4.65 -15.28 10.45
CA ASN A 167 -4.44 -13.98 9.84
C ASN A 167 -4.01 -14.05 8.37
N LEU A 168 -3.89 -15.26 7.80
CA LEU A 168 -3.47 -15.43 6.40
C LEU A 168 -4.53 -14.95 5.39
N ASP A 169 -5.78 -14.80 5.82
CA ASP A 169 -6.89 -14.29 5.03
C ASP A 169 -7.28 -12.84 5.36
N ARG A 170 -6.45 -12.15 6.16
CA ARG A 170 -6.73 -10.79 6.62
C ARG A 170 -6.93 -9.80 5.48
N ASN A 171 -6.15 -9.92 4.41
CA ASN A 171 -6.30 -9.08 3.23
C ASN A 171 -7.67 -9.28 2.56
N LEU A 172 -8.14 -10.51 2.39
CA LEU A 172 -9.48 -10.79 1.85
C LEU A 172 -10.59 -10.27 2.77
N LYS A 173 -10.44 -10.43 4.09
CA LYS A 173 -11.39 -9.89 5.07
C LYS A 173 -11.45 -8.36 5.01
N ASN A 174 -10.29 -7.70 4.91
CA ASN A 174 -10.23 -6.24 4.82
C ASN A 174 -10.80 -5.74 3.48
N LEU A 175 -10.56 -6.46 2.38
CA LEU A 175 -11.21 -6.16 1.10
C LEU A 175 -12.72 -6.20 1.23
N ALA A 176 -13.27 -7.29 1.79
CA ALA A 176 -14.71 -7.46 1.99
C ALA A 176 -15.33 -6.37 2.88
N GLN A 177 -14.57 -5.79 3.81
CA GLN A 177 -15.02 -4.66 4.65
C GLN A 177 -14.92 -3.30 3.95
N LEU A 178 -13.95 -3.10 3.04
CA LEU A 178 -13.79 -1.84 2.31
C LEU A 178 -14.79 -1.67 1.17
N LEU A 179 -15.21 -2.77 0.53
CA LEU A 179 -16.14 -2.76 -0.62
C LEU A 179 -17.47 -2.06 -0.30
N PRO A 180 -18.23 -2.42 0.76
CA PRO A 180 -19.49 -1.76 1.09
C PRO A 180 -19.34 -0.29 1.50
N LEU A 181 -18.13 0.15 1.86
CA LEU A 181 -17.82 1.54 2.15
C LEU A 181 -17.51 2.35 0.86
N ASN A 182 -17.57 1.73 -0.31
CA ASN A 182 -17.17 2.32 -1.60
C ASN A 182 -15.73 2.88 -1.59
N LYS A 183 -14.82 2.18 -0.88
CA LYS A 183 -13.43 2.63 -0.69
C LYS A 183 -12.42 1.91 -1.59
N VAL A 184 -12.83 1.06 -2.50
CA VAL A 184 -11.93 0.33 -3.39
C VAL A 184 -12.05 0.87 -4.81
N GLU A 185 -10.93 1.24 -5.42
CA GLU A 185 -10.83 1.63 -6.83
C GLU A 185 -10.51 0.43 -7.70
N GLU A 186 -9.47 -0.30 -7.30
CA GLU A 186 -9.04 -1.49 -7.99
C GLU A 186 -8.45 -2.52 -7.03
N VAL A 187 -8.59 -3.79 -7.40
CA VAL A 187 -7.92 -4.93 -6.78
C VAL A 187 -6.86 -5.43 -7.75
N ARG A 188 -5.62 -5.55 -7.29
CA ARG A 188 -4.50 -6.06 -8.08
C ARG A 188 -4.00 -7.36 -7.48
N LEU A 189 -3.86 -8.40 -8.30
CA LEU A 189 -3.26 -9.68 -7.93
C LEU A 189 -2.03 -9.94 -8.79
N VAL A 190 -0.85 -9.99 -8.17
CA VAL A 190 0.35 -10.44 -8.88
C VAL A 190 0.36 -11.96 -8.91
N TYR A 191 0.27 -12.52 -10.12
CA TYR A 191 0.35 -13.96 -10.31
C TYR A 191 1.80 -14.45 -10.22
N VAL A 192 2.04 -15.34 -9.25
CA VAL A 192 3.32 -16.03 -9.06
C VAL A 192 3.04 -17.53 -9.07
N ALA A 193 3.55 -18.22 -10.07
CA ALA A 193 3.31 -19.64 -10.28
C ALA A 193 3.74 -20.49 -9.07
N ASN A 194 2.98 -21.55 -8.77
CA ASN A 194 3.29 -22.56 -7.74
C ASN A 194 3.25 -22.08 -6.27
N PHE A 195 2.78 -20.86 -5.99
CA PHE A 195 2.62 -20.39 -4.61
C PHE A 195 1.22 -20.60 -4.07
N PHE A 196 0.20 -20.35 -4.86
CA PHE A 196 -1.20 -20.51 -4.50
C PHE A 196 -2.04 -20.91 -5.71
N ASP A 197 -3.23 -21.44 -5.48
CA ASP A 197 -4.21 -21.73 -6.51
C ASP A 197 -4.83 -20.42 -7.01
N ALA A 198 -4.32 -19.93 -8.14
CA ALA A 198 -4.72 -18.65 -8.68
C ALA A 198 -6.16 -18.67 -9.21
N GLU A 199 -6.62 -19.76 -9.80
CA GLU A 199 -7.99 -19.88 -10.32
C GLU A 199 -9.00 -19.78 -9.18
N LYS A 200 -8.81 -20.56 -8.12
CA LYS A 200 -9.64 -20.51 -6.92
C LYS A 200 -9.64 -19.13 -6.24
N LEU A 201 -8.49 -18.46 -6.21
CA LEU A 201 -8.40 -17.12 -5.63
C LEU A 201 -9.14 -16.10 -6.50
N VAL A 202 -9.00 -16.18 -7.82
CA VAL A 202 -9.72 -15.34 -8.78
C VAL A 202 -11.24 -15.56 -8.65
N GLU A 203 -11.71 -16.79 -8.53
CA GLU A 203 -13.13 -17.09 -8.28
C GLU A 203 -13.63 -16.44 -6.99
N LYS A 204 -12.89 -16.56 -5.89
CA LYS A 204 -13.24 -15.91 -4.61
C LYS A 204 -13.32 -14.41 -4.73
N VAL A 205 -12.34 -13.77 -5.37
CA VAL A 205 -12.32 -12.32 -5.55
C VAL A 205 -13.45 -11.88 -6.48
N SER A 206 -13.69 -12.59 -7.58
CA SER A 206 -14.79 -12.31 -8.50
C SER A 206 -16.15 -12.41 -7.81
N ALA A 207 -16.32 -13.39 -6.92
CA ALA A 207 -17.53 -13.51 -6.12
C ALA A 207 -17.72 -12.33 -5.15
N LEU A 208 -16.64 -11.84 -4.53
CA LEU A 208 -16.68 -10.65 -3.67
C LEU A 208 -17.01 -9.37 -4.47
N LEU A 209 -16.53 -9.27 -5.70
CA LEU A 209 -16.70 -8.08 -6.56
C LEU A 209 -18.01 -8.08 -7.35
N LYS A 210 -18.81 -9.15 -7.30
CA LYS A 210 -20.02 -9.31 -8.11
C LYS A 210 -20.99 -8.11 -8.01
N ASP A 211 -21.13 -7.56 -6.81
CA ASP A 211 -22.04 -6.44 -6.53
C ASP A 211 -21.35 -5.06 -6.62
N TYR A 212 -20.09 -5.03 -7.09
CA TYR A 212 -19.23 -3.83 -7.18
C TYR A 212 -18.63 -3.69 -8.58
N PRO A 213 -19.45 -3.49 -9.64
CA PRO A 213 -18.99 -3.52 -11.04
C PRO A 213 -18.01 -2.42 -11.40
N ASP A 214 -17.94 -1.34 -10.63
CA ASP A 214 -17.01 -0.23 -10.85
C ASP A 214 -15.60 -0.50 -10.31
N VAL A 215 -15.41 -1.58 -9.54
CA VAL A 215 -14.10 -1.97 -9.00
C VAL A 215 -13.35 -2.80 -10.03
N LEU A 216 -12.21 -2.28 -10.49
CA LEU A 216 -11.37 -3.01 -11.45
C LEU A 216 -10.66 -4.19 -10.75
N PHE A 217 -10.67 -5.36 -11.40
CA PHE A 217 -9.85 -6.49 -10.97
C PHE A 217 -8.76 -6.75 -12.00
N LYS A 218 -7.49 -6.54 -11.60
CA LYS A 218 -6.31 -6.71 -12.47
C LYS A 218 -5.49 -7.90 -12.02
N ILE A 219 -5.25 -8.84 -12.94
CA ILE A 219 -4.27 -9.92 -12.74
C ILE A 219 -3.00 -9.50 -13.45
N ILE A 220 -1.92 -9.37 -12.70
CA ILE A 220 -0.63 -8.86 -13.18
C ILE A 220 0.36 -10.00 -13.20
N ARG A 221 0.98 -10.25 -14.36
CA ARG A 221 2.09 -11.19 -14.44
C ARG A 221 3.29 -10.62 -13.69
N MET A 222 3.93 -11.46 -12.86
CA MET A 222 5.17 -11.08 -12.20
C MET A 222 6.22 -10.66 -13.23
N HIS A 223 6.81 -9.48 -13.06
CA HIS A 223 7.95 -9.01 -13.80
C HIS A 223 9.22 -9.16 -12.96
N ILE A 224 10.28 -9.71 -13.59
CA ILE A 224 11.58 -9.90 -12.92
C ILE A 224 12.34 -8.58 -12.88
N LYS A 225 12.20 -7.73 -13.90
CA LYS A 225 12.91 -6.44 -13.98
C LYS A 225 12.44 -5.50 -12.87
N GLY A 226 13.35 -5.11 -11.98
CA GLY A 226 13.08 -4.27 -10.82
C GLY A 226 12.58 -5.02 -9.57
N ALA A 227 12.28 -6.33 -9.69
CA ALA A 227 12.13 -7.21 -8.55
C ALA A 227 13.50 -7.62 -8.00
N ARG A 228 13.49 -8.26 -6.83
CA ARG A 228 14.73 -8.82 -6.25
C ARG A 228 15.34 -9.89 -7.16
N ASP A 229 16.65 -9.88 -7.26
CA ASP A 229 17.44 -10.96 -7.86
C ASP A 229 17.47 -12.18 -6.93
#